data_30c089c3fb20ac09a10ed2c67526d056
#
_entry.id   30c089c3fb20ac09a10ed2c67526d056
#
_cell.length_a   1.000
_cell.length_b   1.000
_cell.length_c   1.000
_cell.angle_alpha   90.00
_cell.angle_beta   90.00
_cell.angle_gamma   90.00
#
_symmetry.space_group_name_H-M   'P 1'
#
loop_
_entity.id
_entity.type
_entity.pdbx_description
1 polymer ?
#
loop_
_entity_poly.entity_id
_entity_poly.type
_entity_poly.pdbx_seq_one_letter_code
_entity_poly.pdbx_strand_id
1 'polypeptide(L)'
;GEKKTSILYFGIAQDMEQLNPYFNCEAYNGNNSVYVLDDNGSKLFNSNQVELIKGHNVFSVLQNMKYLHNSSFEKTKAELEEKGCSYSNAVLDGTEYFYGLKRMENAEWTLIFLVPAEYVATNTLKLVNFVTIVIVIFTVIAAVCVMLGISFVMRRNQQEAIRVERENNAKLETVNTE
;
A
#
# COMPACT_ATOMS: atom_id res chain seq x y z
N GLY A 1 63.33 -12.48 19.57
CA GLY A 1 62.09 -12.92 20.25
C GLY A 1 60.87 -12.56 19.41
N GLU A 2 60.24 -13.56 18.75
CA GLU A 2 58.99 -13.37 18.04
C GLU A 2 57.87 -13.07 19.04
N LYS A 3 57.24 -11.90 18.90
CA LYS A 3 55.99 -11.60 19.61
C LYS A 3 54.89 -12.44 19.01
N LYS A 4 54.50 -13.51 19.68
CA LYS A 4 53.24 -14.21 19.38
C LYS A 4 52.06 -13.29 19.71
N THR A 5 51.44 -12.75 18.70
CA THR A 5 50.16 -12.05 18.86
C THR A 5 49.04 -13.07 18.96
N SER A 6 48.51 -13.25 20.15
CA SER A 6 47.35 -14.09 20.36
C SER A 6 46.12 -13.24 19.98
N ILE A 7 45.43 -13.59 18.89
CA ILE A 7 44.16 -12.98 18.52
C ILE A 7 43.09 -13.71 19.30
N LEU A 8 42.45 -13.00 20.21
CA LEU A 8 41.29 -13.45 20.94
C LEU A 8 40.03 -13.11 20.16
N TYR A 9 39.35 -14.11 19.63
CA TYR A 9 38.05 -13.89 19.00
C TYR A 9 36.97 -13.97 20.08
N PHE A 10 36.21 -12.88 20.21
CA PHE A 10 34.96 -12.86 20.95
C PHE A 10 33.83 -13.12 19.98
N GLY A 11 33.11 -14.20 20.11
CA GLY A 11 31.89 -14.48 19.38
C GLY A 11 30.70 -14.47 20.35
N ILE A 12 29.69 -13.67 20.05
CA ILE A 12 28.37 -13.77 20.68
C ILE A 12 27.51 -14.61 19.74
N ALA A 13 27.15 -15.81 20.14
CA ALA A 13 26.17 -16.62 19.43
C ALA A 13 24.79 -16.26 19.98
N GLN A 14 23.92 -15.73 19.15
CA GLN A 14 22.51 -15.52 19.46
C GLN A 14 21.66 -16.49 18.65
N ASP A 15 20.68 -17.10 19.31
CA ASP A 15 19.71 -17.96 18.64
C ASP A 15 18.87 -17.11 17.69
N MET A 16 19.00 -17.39 16.40
CA MET A 16 18.30 -16.65 15.36
C MET A 16 16.77 -16.85 15.41
N GLU A 17 16.29 -17.95 16.01
CA GLU A 17 14.84 -18.16 16.21
C GLU A 17 14.23 -17.11 17.14
N GLN A 18 14.99 -16.57 18.08
CA GLN A 18 14.55 -15.50 18.97
C GLN A 18 14.38 -14.15 18.25
N LEU A 19 15.00 -13.98 17.09
CA LEU A 19 14.87 -12.77 16.26
C LEU A 19 13.64 -12.81 15.34
N ASN A 20 13.08 -14.00 15.08
CA ASN A 20 11.91 -14.18 14.23
C ASN A 20 10.73 -13.23 14.55
N PRO A 21 10.33 -13.01 15.82
CA PRO A 21 9.22 -12.11 16.13
C PRO A 21 9.48 -10.66 15.73
N TYR A 22 10.74 -10.23 15.72
CA TYR A 22 11.11 -8.85 15.37
C TYR A 22 11.15 -8.60 13.86
N PHE A 23 11.37 -9.64 13.07
CA PHE A 23 11.42 -9.58 11.60
C PHE A 23 10.17 -10.15 10.95
N ASN A 24 9.25 -10.73 11.73
CA ASN A 24 8.00 -11.25 11.20
C ASN A 24 7.11 -10.08 10.74
N CYS A 25 6.94 -9.96 9.44
CA CYS A 25 6.09 -8.95 8.84
C CYS A 25 4.77 -9.60 8.42
N GLU A 26 3.69 -9.34 9.13
CA GLU A 26 2.34 -9.81 8.80
C GLU A 26 1.71 -9.06 7.61
N ALA A 27 2.43 -8.09 7.04
CA ALA A 27 1.97 -7.40 5.85
C ALA A 27 1.64 -8.40 4.73
N TYR A 28 0.67 -8.07 3.92
CA TYR A 28 0.20 -8.91 2.81
C TYR A 28 -0.20 -10.33 3.23
N ASN A 29 -0.75 -10.51 4.45
CA ASN A 29 -1.17 -11.78 5.03
C ASN A 29 -0.02 -12.82 5.09
N GLY A 30 1.20 -12.38 5.37
CA GLY A 30 2.39 -13.23 5.43
C GLY A 30 2.94 -13.68 4.06
N ASN A 31 2.36 -13.21 2.96
CA ASN A 31 2.87 -13.49 1.61
C ASN A 31 4.00 -12.54 1.21
N ASN A 32 4.98 -12.44 2.06
CA ASN A 32 6.21 -11.66 1.86
C ASN A 32 7.40 -12.44 2.40
N SER A 33 8.60 -12.04 2.06
CA SER A 33 9.83 -12.55 2.65
C SER A 33 10.75 -11.42 3.04
N VAL A 34 11.33 -11.52 4.22
CA VAL A 34 12.33 -10.59 4.73
C VAL A 34 13.64 -11.34 4.94
N TYR A 35 14.70 -10.86 4.34
CA TYR A 35 16.04 -11.39 4.52
C TYR A 35 16.96 -10.31 5.09
N VAL A 36 17.86 -10.71 5.96
CA VAL A 36 19.01 -9.92 6.37
C VAL A 36 20.22 -10.49 5.64
N LEU A 37 20.97 -9.63 4.97
CA LEU A 37 22.10 -9.98 4.12
C LEU A 37 23.36 -9.31 4.64
N ASP A 38 24.51 -9.96 4.41
CA ASP A 38 25.83 -9.32 4.53
C ASP A 38 26.09 -8.37 3.34
N ASP A 39 27.23 -7.69 3.34
CA ASP A 39 27.67 -6.80 2.26
C ASP A 39 27.82 -7.48 0.90
N ASN A 40 28.03 -8.80 0.88
CA ASN A 40 28.16 -9.60 -0.33
C ASN A 40 26.82 -10.14 -0.83
N GLY A 41 25.72 -9.87 -0.09
CA GLY A 41 24.39 -10.36 -0.41
C GLY A 41 24.12 -11.80 0.04
N SER A 42 24.96 -12.37 0.91
CA SER A 42 24.71 -13.68 1.49
C SER A 42 23.68 -13.58 2.59
N LYS A 43 22.77 -14.55 2.65
CA LYS A 43 21.75 -14.60 3.69
C LYS A 43 22.37 -14.84 5.05
N LEU A 44 22.14 -13.92 5.97
CA LEU A 44 22.41 -14.09 7.40
C LEU A 44 21.16 -14.62 8.12
N PHE A 45 20.00 -14.14 7.69
CA PHE A 45 18.73 -14.48 8.31
C PHE A 45 17.56 -14.40 7.30
N ASN A 46 16.53 -15.24 7.50
CA ASN A 46 15.27 -15.23 6.78
C ASN A 46 14.10 -15.31 7.78
N SER A 47 13.22 -14.34 7.75
CA SER A 47 12.13 -14.24 8.74
C SER A 47 10.92 -15.11 8.43
N ASN A 48 10.77 -15.66 7.23
CA ASN A 48 9.52 -16.26 6.82
C ASN A 48 9.60 -17.77 6.58
N GLN A 49 8.43 -18.39 6.79
CA GLN A 49 8.19 -19.79 6.46
C GLN A 49 8.27 -20.07 4.96
N VAL A 50 8.03 -19.05 4.11
CA VAL A 50 8.10 -19.16 2.66
C VAL A 50 9.42 -18.58 2.16
N GLU A 51 10.30 -19.43 1.67
CA GLU A 51 11.53 -19.00 1.04
C GLU A 51 11.30 -18.67 -0.43
N LEU A 52 11.07 -17.39 -0.74
CA LEU A 52 10.85 -16.92 -2.11
C LEU A 52 12.13 -16.95 -2.95
N ILE A 53 13.27 -16.68 -2.34
CA ILE A 53 14.58 -16.75 -3.00
C ILE A 53 15.32 -17.99 -2.51
N LYS A 54 15.49 -18.95 -3.39
CA LYS A 54 16.31 -20.15 -3.14
C LYS A 54 17.79 -19.82 -3.32
N GLY A 55 18.64 -20.38 -2.48
CA GLY A 55 20.10 -20.17 -2.55
C GLY A 55 20.63 -19.25 -1.46
N HIS A 56 21.94 -19.28 -1.29
CA HIS A 56 22.62 -18.58 -0.19
C HIS A 56 22.86 -17.11 -0.48
N ASN A 57 23.13 -16.73 -1.73
CA ASN A 57 23.41 -15.36 -2.10
C ASN A 57 22.23 -14.74 -2.85
N VAL A 58 21.56 -13.78 -2.20
CA VAL A 58 20.37 -13.10 -2.72
C VAL A 58 20.73 -12.11 -3.82
N PHE A 59 21.87 -11.42 -3.72
CA PHE A 59 22.28 -10.45 -4.76
C PHE A 59 22.52 -11.14 -6.10
N SER A 60 23.08 -12.34 -6.10
CA SER A 60 23.25 -13.10 -7.34
C SER A 60 21.92 -13.50 -7.98
N VAL A 61 20.90 -13.77 -7.17
CA VAL A 61 19.54 -14.05 -7.68
C VAL A 61 18.91 -12.77 -8.22
N LEU A 62 18.99 -11.65 -7.48
CA LEU A 62 18.49 -10.36 -7.95
C LEU A 62 19.15 -9.94 -9.26
N GLN A 63 20.45 -10.13 -9.41
CA GLN A 63 21.19 -9.80 -10.63
C GLN A 63 20.69 -10.57 -11.87
N ASN A 64 20.21 -11.80 -11.67
CA ASN A 64 19.70 -12.67 -12.72
C ASN A 64 18.19 -12.54 -12.96
N MET A 65 17.47 -11.70 -12.18
CA MET A 65 16.05 -11.44 -12.42
C MET A 65 15.83 -10.62 -13.69
N LYS A 66 14.66 -10.79 -14.31
CA LYS A 66 14.23 -9.95 -15.43
C LYS A 66 13.60 -8.68 -14.89
N TYR A 67 14.29 -7.57 -15.04
CA TYR A 67 13.82 -6.25 -14.58
C TYR A 67 12.76 -5.65 -15.50
N LEU A 68 11.85 -4.91 -14.92
CA LEU A 68 10.78 -4.17 -15.58
C LEU A 68 11.06 -2.66 -15.54
N HIS A 69 10.41 -1.90 -16.43
CA HIS A 69 10.42 -0.43 -16.43
C HIS A 69 11.82 0.23 -16.47
N ASN A 70 12.73 -0.32 -17.26
CA ASN A 70 14.07 0.23 -17.45
C ASN A 70 14.91 0.28 -16.15
N SER A 71 14.65 -0.65 -15.22
CA SER A 71 15.39 -0.86 -13.99
C SER A 71 16.47 -1.95 -14.19
N SER A 72 17.42 -2.02 -13.27
CA SER A 72 18.43 -3.10 -13.21
C SER A 72 18.90 -3.27 -11.77
N PHE A 73 19.55 -4.39 -11.47
CA PHE A 73 20.15 -4.61 -10.16
C PHE A 73 21.22 -3.58 -9.84
N GLU A 74 22.08 -3.25 -10.81
CA GLU A 74 23.17 -2.27 -10.65
C GLU A 74 22.61 -0.89 -10.27
N LYS A 75 21.54 -0.47 -10.93
CA LYS A 75 20.87 0.79 -10.61
C LYS A 75 20.29 0.79 -9.20
N THR A 76 19.61 -0.29 -8.82
CA THR A 76 19.04 -0.46 -7.48
C THR A 76 20.12 -0.50 -6.41
N LYS A 77 21.26 -1.15 -6.70
CA LYS A 77 22.41 -1.19 -5.79
C LYS A 77 23.07 0.18 -5.64
N ALA A 78 23.25 0.92 -6.73
CA ALA A 78 23.79 2.29 -6.68
C ALA A 78 22.88 3.22 -5.85
N GLU A 79 21.57 3.13 -6.00
CA GLU A 79 20.62 3.87 -5.17
C GLU A 79 20.71 3.49 -3.68
N LEU A 80 20.89 2.20 -3.38
CA LEU A 80 21.10 1.73 -2.00
C LEU A 80 22.36 2.33 -1.38
N GLU A 81 23.45 2.40 -2.15
CA GLU A 81 24.71 2.99 -1.70
C GLU A 81 24.60 4.50 -1.48
N GLU A 82 23.89 5.21 -2.37
CA GLU A 82 23.71 6.66 -2.31
C GLU A 82 22.72 7.10 -1.22
N LYS A 83 21.55 6.42 -1.14
CA LYS A 83 20.41 6.86 -0.32
C LYS A 83 20.19 5.99 0.93
N GLY A 84 20.93 4.89 1.07
CA GLY A 84 20.72 3.89 2.13
C GLY A 84 19.43 3.07 1.98
N CYS A 85 18.65 3.29 0.94
CA CYS A 85 17.48 2.51 0.59
C CYS A 85 17.20 2.57 -0.91
N SER A 86 16.62 1.51 -1.45
CA SER A 86 16.15 1.44 -2.84
C SER A 86 14.99 0.48 -2.95
N TYR A 87 14.23 0.57 -4.04
CA TYR A 87 13.14 -0.34 -4.36
C TYR A 87 13.08 -0.57 -5.87
N SER A 88 12.60 -1.74 -6.25
CA SER A 88 12.43 -2.09 -7.65
C SER A 88 11.41 -3.20 -7.81
N ASN A 89 11.08 -3.52 -9.06
CA ASN A 89 10.31 -4.69 -9.41
C ASN A 89 11.02 -5.53 -10.47
N ALA A 90 10.94 -6.83 -10.31
CA ALA A 90 11.57 -7.78 -11.20
C ALA A 90 10.79 -9.09 -11.24
N VAL A 91 11.00 -9.88 -12.28
CA VAL A 91 10.37 -11.18 -12.48
C VAL A 91 11.36 -12.30 -12.17
N LEU A 92 10.98 -13.20 -11.27
CA LEU A 92 11.69 -14.43 -10.95
C LEU A 92 10.76 -15.61 -11.22
N ASP A 93 11.20 -16.58 -11.99
CA ASP A 93 10.44 -17.80 -12.34
C ASP A 93 9.00 -17.53 -12.83
N GLY A 94 8.82 -16.44 -13.60
CA GLY A 94 7.54 -16.05 -14.16
C GLY A 94 6.62 -15.26 -13.22
N THR A 95 7.01 -15.08 -11.96
CA THR A 95 6.28 -14.27 -10.97
C THR A 95 6.94 -12.92 -10.81
N GLU A 96 6.15 -11.83 -10.88
CA GLU A 96 6.61 -10.48 -10.61
C GLU A 96 6.67 -10.24 -9.09
N TYR A 97 7.77 -9.65 -8.65
CA TYR A 97 8.00 -9.27 -7.26
C TYR A 97 8.32 -7.78 -7.16
N PHE A 98 7.72 -7.13 -6.18
CA PHE A 98 8.25 -5.87 -5.65
C PHE A 98 9.25 -6.18 -4.54
N TYR A 99 10.39 -5.52 -4.54
CA TYR A 99 11.34 -5.62 -3.46
C TYR A 99 11.90 -4.27 -3.06
N GLY A 100 12.23 -4.13 -1.78
CA GLY A 100 12.92 -2.99 -1.21
C GLY A 100 14.18 -3.44 -0.49
N LEU A 101 15.23 -2.65 -0.61
CA LEU A 101 16.51 -2.79 0.07
C LEU A 101 16.68 -1.63 1.06
N LYS A 102 17.16 -1.92 2.25
CA LYS A 102 17.47 -0.91 3.26
C LYS A 102 18.77 -1.27 3.95
N ARG A 103 19.77 -0.37 3.92
CA ARG A 103 21.00 -0.51 4.67
C ARG A 103 20.75 -0.22 6.15
N MET A 104 21.29 -1.05 7.03
CA MET A 104 21.19 -0.84 8.47
C MET A 104 22.31 0.10 8.93
N GLU A 105 21.98 1.13 9.70
CA GLU A 105 22.92 2.21 10.05
C GLU A 105 24.06 1.75 10.96
N ASN A 106 23.83 0.76 11.81
CA ASN A 106 24.79 0.30 12.81
C ASN A 106 25.41 -1.08 12.52
N ALA A 107 25.16 -1.61 11.34
CA ALA A 107 25.69 -2.89 10.90
C ALA A 107 25.93 -2.85 9.39
N GLU A 108 26.95 -3.56 8.93
CA GLU A 108 27.18 -3.74 7.49
C GLU A 108 26.20 -4.77 6.90
N TRP A 109 24.91 -4.59 7.25
CA TRP A 109 23.83 -5.48 6.82
C TRP A 109 22.84 -4.73 5.94
N THR A 110 22.27 -5.50 5.02
CA THR A 110 21.20 -5.01 4.17
C THR A 110 19.94 -5.84 4.45
N LEU A 111 18.87 -5.15 4.81
CA LEU A 111 17.53 -5.73 4.90
C LEU A 111 16.92 -5.74 3.50
N ILE A 112 16.38 -6.88 3.08
CA ILE A 112 15.56 -6.98 1.88
C ILE A 112 14.17 -7.47 2.24
N PHE A 113 13.16 -6.79 1.68
CA PHE A 113 11.76 -7.16 1.76
C PHE A 113 11.26 -7.48 0.35
N LEU A 114 10.69 -8.66 0.16
CA LEU A 114 10.09 -9.09 -1.10
C LEU A 114 8.62 -9.39 -0.92
N VAL A 115 7.82 -9.02 -1.92
CA VAL A 115 6.40 -9.34 -1.98
C VAL A 115 5.98 -9.63 -3.43
N PRO A 116 5.25 -10.72 -3.71
CA PRO A 116 4.69 -10.94 -5.04
C PRO A 116 3.70 -9.83 -5.41
N ALA A 117 3.79 -9.35 -6.66
CA ALA A 117 2.99 -8.22 -7.14
C ALA A 117 1.48 -8.46 -7.03
N GLU A 118 1.03 -9.70 -7.17
CA GLU A 118 -0.38 -10.07 -7.04
C GLU A 118 -0.99 -9.71 -5.68
N TYR A 119 -0.22 -9.84 -4.59
CA TYR A 119 -0.70 -9.49 -3.24
C TYR A 119 -0.75 -7.98 -3.02
N VAL A 120 0.16 -7.24 -3.63
CA VAL A 120 0.13 -5.77 -3.63
C VAL A 120 -1.09 -5.28 -4.41
N ALA A 121 -1.31 -5.81 -5.61
CA ALA A 121 -2.45 -5.46 -6.47
C ALA A 121 -3.80 -5.79 -5.79
N THR A 122 -3.92 -6.95 -5.15
CA THR A 122 -5.15 -7.38 -4.46
C THR A 122 -5.56 -6.41 -3.35
N ASN A 123 -4.62 -5.95 -2.55
CA ASN A 123 -4.91 -4.97 -1.49
C ASN A 123 -5.30 -3.61 -2.06
N THR A 124 -4.66 -3.18 -3.13
CA THR A 124 -5.00 -1.93 -3.83
C THR A 124 -6.40 -2.00 -4.43
N LEU A 125 -6.77 -3.11 -5.08
CA LEU A 125 -8.11 -3.31 -5.64
C LEU A 125 -9.20 -3.31 -4.57
N LYS A 126 -8.97 -3.90 -3.40
CA LYS A 126 -9.91 -3.84 -2.28
C LYS A 126 -10.16 -2.42 -1.81
N LEU A 127 -9.10 -1.62 -1.71
CA LEU A 127 -9.20 -0.21 -1.33
C LEU A 127 -9.97 0.60 -2.39
N VAL A 128 -9.66 0.42 -3.68
CA VAL A 128 -10.35 1.09 -4.79
C VAL A 128 -11.83 0.74 -4.80
N ASN A 129 -12.18 -0.53 -4.66
CA ASN A 129 -13.58 -0.96 -4.60
C ASN A 129 -14.33 -0.34 -3.41
N PHE A 130 -13.71 -0.30 -2.22
CA PHE A 130 -14.31 0.34 -1.05
C PHE A 130 -14.58 1.83 -1.30
N VAL A 131 -13.60 2.58 -1.80
CA VAL A 131 -13.75 4.01 -2.13
C VAL A 131 -14.84 4.22 -3.17
N THR A 132 -14.90 3.38 -4.21
CA THR A 132 -15.93 3.45 -5.25
C THR A 132 -17.34 3.26 -4.67
N ILE A 133 -17.54 2.28 -3.79
CA ILE A 133 -18.83 2.04 -3.12
C ILE A 133 -19.23 3.28 -2.31
N VAL A 134 -18.32 3.86 -1.55
CA VAL A 134 -18.58 5.07 -0.75
C VAL A 134 -19.02 6.24 -1.64
N ILE A 135 -18.32 6.47 -2.76
CA ILE A 135 -18.68 7.54 -3.71
C ILE A 135 -20.10 7.32 -4.30
N VAL A 136 -20.43 6.09 -4.68
CA VAL A 136 -21.77 5.77 -5.21
C VAL A 136 -22.85 6.05 -4.17
N ILE A 137 -22.66 5.63 -2.92
CA ILE A 137 -23.61 5.90 -1.84
C ILE A 137 -23.82 7.41 -1.65
N PHE A 138 -22.76 8.19 -1.57
CA PHE A 138 -22.87 9.65 -1.43
C PHE A 138 -23.58 10.30 -2.62
N THR A 139 -23.33 9.84 -3.84
CA THR A 139 -23.99 10.35 -5.05
C THR A 139 -25.50 10.09 -5.00
N VAL A 140 -25.91 8.88 -4.59
CA VAL A 140 -27.34 8.53 -4.44
C VAL A 140 -28.02 9.40 -3.38
N ILE A 141 -27.38 9.57 -2.22
CA ILE A 141 -27.92 10.43 -1.15
C ILE A 141 -28.08 11.86 -1.64
N ALA A 142 -27.09 12.43 -2.31
CA ALA A 142 -27.16 13.76 -2.86
C ALA A 142 -28.30 13.91 -3.88
N ALA A 143 -28.49 12.95 -4.78
CA ALA A 143 -29.58 12.95 -5.75
C ALA A 143 -30.96 12.95 -5.07
N VAL A 144 -31.13 12.12 -4.03
CA VAL A 144 -32.38 12.07 -3.23
C VAL A 144 -32.62 13.41 -2.54
N CYS A 145 -31.62 14.01 -1.93
CA CYS A 145 -31.75 15.32 -1.28
C CYS A 145 -32.18 16.42 -2.27
N VAL A 146 -31.61 16.43 -3.47
CA VAL A 146 -32.00 17.37 -4.53
C VAL A 146 -33.44 17.15 -4.95
N MET A 147 -33.87 15.90 -5.18
CA MET A 147 -35.26 15.58 -5.54
C MET A 147 -36.26 16.01 -4.46
N LEU A 148 -35.94 15.76 -3.20
CA LEU A 148 -36.77 16.18 -2.06
C LEU A 148 -36.84 17.72 -1.98
N GLY A 149 -35.72 18.40 -2.18
CA GLY A 149 -35.64 19.86 -2.20
C GLY A 149 -36.52 20.47 -3.30
N ILE A 150 -36.43 19.97 -4.53
CA ILE A 150 -37.26 20.39 -5.66
C ILE A 150 -38.75 20.11 -5.35
N SER A 151 -39.07 18.94 -4.86
CA SER A 151 -40.46 18.58 -4.52
C SER A 151 -41.04 19.47 -3.44
N PHE A 152 -40.25 19.88 -2.46
CA PHE A 152 -40.66 20.79 -1.40
C PHE A 152 -40.94 22.20 -1.96
N VAL A 153 -40.05 22.72 -2.78
CA VAL A 153 -40.24 24.04 -3.43
C VAL A 153 -41.47 24.06 -4.32
N MET A 154 -41.66 23.01 -5.14
CA MET A 154 -42.86 22.91 -6.01
C MET A 154 -44.15 22.86 -5.19
N ARG A 155 -44.21 22.10 -4.11
CA ARG A 155 -45.41 22.08 -3.24
C ARG A 155 -45.71 23.45 -2.62
N ARG A 156 -44.65 24.14 -2.18
CA ARG A 156 -44.82 25.49 -1.63
C ARG A 156 -45.36 26.48 -2.66
N ASN A 157 -44.78 26.48 -3.87
CA ASN A 157 -45.25 27.35 -4.97
C ASN A 157 -46.71 27.05 -5.37
N GLN A 158 -47.11 25.75 -5.41
CA GLN A 158 -48.50 25.39 -5.68
C GLN A 158 -49.47 25.91 -4.60
N GLN A 159 -49.10 25.83 -3.33
CA GLN A 159 -49.89 26.33 -2.23
C GLN A 159 -50.05 27.84 -2.29
N GLU A 160 -49.02 28.58 -2.63
CA GLU A 160 -49.08 30.06 -2.84
C GLU A 160 -49.98 30.41 -4.02
N ALA A 161 -49.87 29.70 -5.14
CA ALA A 161 -50.75 29.93 -6.29
C ALA A 161 -52.24 29.72 -5.96
N ILE A 162 -52.59 28.63 -5.27
CA ILE A 162 -53.97 28.33 -4.84
C ILE A 162 -54.46 29.40 -3.86
N ARG A 163 -53.62 29.93 -2.99
CA ARG A 163 -54.00 30.97 -2.06
C ARG A 163 -54.33 32.29 -2.80
N VAL A 164 -53.49 32.68 -3.74
CA VAL A 164 -53.71 33.90 -4.54
C VAL A 164 -55.00 33.79 -5.37
N GLU A 165 -55.26 32.63 -5.96
CA GLU A 165 -56.49 32.38 -6.72
C GLU A 165 -57.76 32.46 -5.83
N ARG A 166 -57.73 31.89 -4.61
CA ARG A 166 -58.84 32.01 -3.64
C ARG A 166 -59.07 33.49 -3.24
N GLU A 167 -58.01 34.24 -2.95
CA GLU A 167 -58.12 35.67 -2.60
C GLU A 167 -58.73 36.48 -3.74
N ASN A 168 -58.38 36.20 -5.01
CA ASN A 168 -58.92 36.88 -6.18
C ASN A 168 -60.39 36.54 -6.40
N ASN A 169 -60.81 35.28 -6.25
CA ASN A 169 -62.19 34.86 -6.36
C ASN A 169 -63.06 35.44 -5.25
N ALA A 170 -62.58 35.54 -4.04
CA ALA A 170 -63.32 36.21 -2.94
C ALA A 170 -63.52 37.71 -3.20
N LYS A 171 -62.56 38.40 -3.79
CA LYS A 171 -62.69 39.80 -4.19
C LYS A 171 -63.71 39.98 -5.31
N LEU A 172 -63.76 39.06 -6.27
CA LEU A 172 -64.76 39.12 -7.37
C LEU A 172 -66.19 38.87 -6.86
N GLU A 173 -66.38 38.02 -5.89
CA GLU A 173 -67.70 37.78 -5.27
C GLU A 173 -68.18 39.03 -4.50
N THR A 174 -67.33 39.74 -3.79
CA THR A 174 -67.70 40.95 -3.06
C THR A 174 -68.06 42.11 -4.00
N VAL A 175 -67.44 42.23 -5.16
CA VAL A 175 -67.76 43.27 -6.19
C VAL A 175 -69.07 42.98 -6.91
N ASN A 176 -69.51 41.73 -7.07
CA ASN A 176 -70.74 41.36 -7.76
C ASN A 176 -71.99 41.39 -6.84
N THR A 177 -71.83 41.67 -5.57
CA THR A 177 -72.94 41.74 -4.57
C THR A 177 -73.30 43.15 -4.16
N GLU A 178 -72.61 44.18 -4.68
CA GLU A 178 -72.96 45.59 -4.63
C GLU A 178 -73.68 46.02 -5.90
#